data_b8084863ae1d755fdceb1604416e035a
#
_entry.id   b8084863ae1d755fdceb1604416e035a
#
_cell.length_a   1.000
_cell.length_b   1.000
_cell.length_c   1.000
_cell.angle_alpha   90.00
_cell.angle_beta   90.00
_cell.angle_gamma   90.00
#
_symmetry.space_group_name_H-M   'P 1'
#
loop_
_entity.id
_entity.type
_entity.pdbx_description
1 polymer ?
#
loop_
_entity_poly.entity_id
_entity_poly.type
_entity_poly.pdbx_seq_one_letter_code
_entity_poly.pdbx_strand_id
1 'polypeptide(L)'
;MKLRVLIAFVLNMGPGICLAETAAWRSYVIPSTGAKVDIPVSIFTEDAGSPEGGTGRRFFTKDHRADLTIQSVPNHGNASPAEFLQKRRPPPGIQYKRVTPRFFVVSSIRNGRTWYNRCNRADGYMHCVLINYPAAEDRQWDAIVTRISLSLAE
;
A
#
# COMPACT_ATOMS: atom_id res chain seq x y z
N MET A 1 20.54 -37.49 -60.14
CA MET A 1 20.30 -36.08 -59.76
C MET A 1 19.27 -36.03 -58.69
N LYS A 2 19.67 -35.86 -57.40
CA LYS A 2 18.73 -35.87 -56.24
C LYS A 2 18.47 -34.42 -55.79
N LEU A 3 17.26 -33.93 -56.00
CA LEU A 3 16.78 -32.61 -55.61
C LEU A 3 16.49 -32.62 -54.10
N ARG A 4 17.28 -31.89 -53.31
CA ARG A 4 17.03 -31.69 -51.89
C ARG A 4 16.16 -30.43 -51.73
N VAL A 5 14.93 -30.64 -51.30
CA VAL A 5 14.00 -29.53 -50.89
C VAL A 5 14.36 -29.17 -49.47
N LEU A 6 14.86 -27.94 -49.29
CA LEU A 6 15.06 -27.32 -47.99
C LEU A 6 13.73 -26.64 -47.59
N ILE A 7 13.08 -27.21 -46.56
CA ILE A 7 11.91 -26.57 -45.94
C ILE A 7 12.45 -25.60 -44.87
N ALA A 8 12.34 -24.31 -45.13
CA ALA A 8 12.65 -23.27 -44.15
C ALA A 8 11.46 -23.16 -43.17
N PHE A 9 11.69 -23.54 -41.90
CA PHE A 9 10.77 -23.34 -40.83
C PHE A 9 10.88 -21.87 -40.37
N VAL A 10 9.95 -21.05 -40.74
CA VAL A 10 9.82 -19.67 -40.22
C VAL A 10 9.17 -19.75 -38.83
N LEU A 11 9.98 -19.60 -37.80
CA LEU A 11 9.49 -19.36 -36.43
C LEU A 11 8.87 -17.96 -36.41
N ASN A 12 7.55 -17.92 -36.36
CA ASN A 12 6.79 -16.69 -36.16
C ASN A 12 6.80 -16.38 -34.63
N MET A 13 7.84 -15.65 -34.15
CA MET A 13 7.85 -15.06 -32.82
C MET A 13 6.92 -13.85 -32.84
N GLY A 14 5.64 -14.07 -32.55
CA GLY A 14 4.71 -12.98 -32.25
C GLY A 14 5.20 -12.20 -31.05
N PRO A 15 5.15 -10.84 -31.07
CA PRO A 15 5.44 -10.04 -29.88
C PRO A 15 4.42 -10.39 -28.79
N GLY A 16 4.86 -11.02 -27.74
CA GLY A 16 4.08 -11.19 -26.51
C GLY A 16 3.78 -9.80 -25.95
N ILE A 17 2.58 -9.29 -26.21
CA ILE A 17 2.07 -8.08 -25.57
C ILE A 17 1.88 -8.46 -24.11
N CYS A 18 2.85 -8.13 -23.26
CA CYS A 18 2.71 -8.16 -21.83
C CYS A 18 1.74 -7.02 -21.48
N LEU A 19 0.44 -7.32 -21.44
CA LEU A 19 -0.55 -6.43 -20.85
C LEU A 19 -0.27 -6.43 -19.35
N ALA A 20 0.62 -5.54 -18.91
CA ALA A 20 0.65 -5.12 -17.53
C ALA A 20 -0.72 -4.49 -17.27
N GLU A 21 -1.60 -5.27 -16.63
CA GLU A 21 -2.92 -4.81 -16.21
C GLU A 21 -2.69 -3.63 -15.26
N THR A 22 -2.90 -2.41 -15.78
CA THR A 22 -2.75 -1.19 -15.00
C THR A 22 -3.83 -1.22 -13.92
N ALA A 23 -3.42 -1.31 -12.66
CA ALA A 23 -4.34 -1.33 -11.53
C ALA A 23 -5.33 -0.15 -11.64
N ALA A 24 -6.63 -0.44 -11.51
CA ALA A 24 -7.65 0.60 -11.46
C ALA A 24 -7.54 1.34 -10.13
N TRP A 25 -7.35 2.66 -10.17
CA TRP A 25 -7.20 3.52 -8.99
C TRP A 25 -8.45 4.35 -8.77
N ARG A 26 -8.88 4.45 -7.51
CA ARG A 26 -9.96 5.36 -7.08
C ARG A 26 -9.55 6.09 -5.83
N SER A 27 -10.01 7.33 -5.70
CA SER A 27 -9.82 8.10 -4.48
C SER A 27 -10.88 7.71 -3.44
N TYR A 28 -10.42 7.31 -2.26
CA TYR A 28 -11.24 7.07 -1.09
C TYR A 28 -11.13 8.27 -0.15
N VAL A 29 -12.27 8.75 0.34
CA VAL A 29 -12.35 9.86 1.30
C VAL A 29 -13.00 9.36 2.58
N ILE A 30 -12.44 9.67 3.75
CA ILE A 30 -13.09 9.45 5.04
C ILE A 30 -14.08 10.59 5.27
N PRO A 31 -15.40 10.35 5.25
CA PRO A 31 -16.39 11.42 5.22
C PRO A 31 -16.34 12.35 6.44
N SER A 32 -15.99 11.81 7.62
CA SER A 32 -15.99 12.56 8.88
C SER A 32 -14.78 13.49 9.07
N THR A 33 -13.69 13.30 8.30
CA THR A 33 -12.43 14.03 8.50
C THR A 33 -11.85 14.63 7.22
N GLY A 34 -12.37 14.24 6.05
CA GLY A 34 -11.86 14.69 4.76
C GLY A 34 -10.58 14.00 4.29
N ALA A 35 -9.93 13.18 5.13
CA ALA A 35 -8.72 12.46 4.74
C ALA A 35 -8.93 11.64 3.47
N LYS A 36 -8.01 11.75 2.52
CA LYS A 36 -8.13 11.22 1.16
C LYS A 36 -6.94 10.34 0.82
N VAL A 37 -7.18 9.22 0.15
CA VAL A 37 -6.15 8.27 -0.30
C VAL A 37 -6.56 7.64 -1.63
N ASP A 38 -5.60 7.48 -2.55
CA ASP A 38 -5.81 6.69 -3.76
C ASP A 38 -5.66 5.19 -3.44
N ILE A 39 -6.65 4.40 -3.85
CA ILE A 39 -6.71 2.96 -3.63
C ILE A 39 -6.69 2.23 -4.96
N PRO A 40 -5.83 1.20 -5.14
CA PRO A 40 -5.91 0.29 -6.27
C PRO A 40 -7.05 -0.72 -6.07
N VAL A 41 -8.26 -0.35 -6.50
CA VAL A 41 -9.49 -1.14 -6.26
C VAL A 41 -9.54 -2.48 -6.98
N SER A 42 -8.67 -2.70 -7.97
CA SER A 42 -8.48 -4.01 -8.60
C SER A 42 -7.62 -4.96 -7.77
N ILE A 43 -6.89 -4.44 -6.78
CA ILE A 43 -6.02 -5.22 -5.89
C ILE A 43 -6.71 -5.42 -4.53
N PHE A 44 -7.17 -4.35 -3.89
CA PHE A 44 -7.91 -4.39 -2.64
C PHE A 44 -9.41 -4.43 -2.94
N THR A 45 -9.92 -5.63 -3.15
CA THR A 45 -11.28 -5.90 -3.65
C THR A 45 -12.30 -6.16 -2.56
N GLU A 46 -11.85 -6.46 -1.32
CA GLU A 46 -12.72 -6.84 -0.23
C GLU A 46 -12.74 -5.78 0.87
N ASP A 47 -13.92 -5.22 1.12
CA ASP A 47 -14.15 -4.26 2.22
C ASP A 47 -14.33 -5.04 3.54
N ALA A 48 -13.43 -4.83 4.48
CA ALA A 48 -13.44 -5.45 5.81
C ALA A 48 -14.03 -4.56 6.91
N GLY A 49 -14.67 -3.45 6.53
CA GLY A 49 -15.35 -2.55 7.46
C GLY A 49 -14.46 -1.52 8.14
N SER A 50 -14.89 -1.04 9.29
CA SER A 50 -14.21 0.02 10.04
C SER A 50 -12.98 -0.53 10.78
N PRO A 51 -11.87 0.24 10.82
CA PRO A 51 -10.71 -0.12 11.62
C PRO A 51 -10.96 0.13 13.12
N GLU A 52 -10.15 -0.49 13.95
CA GLU A 52 -10.14 -0.22 15.39
C GLU A 52 -9.44 1.12 15.69
N GLY A 53 -9.95 1.87 16.66
CA GLY A 53 -9.31 3.06 17.21
C GLY A 53 -9.32 4.31 16.33
N GLY A 54 -10.18 4.34 15.30
CA GLY A 54 -10.31 5.50 14.42
C GLY A 54 -11.46 5.35 13.44
N THR A 55 -11.68 6.39 12.63
CA THR A 55 -12.63 6.34 11.52
C THR A 55 -11.92 6.03 10.22
N GLY A 56 -12.55 5.26 9.32
CA GLY A 56 -11.98 4.89 8.04
C GLY A 56 -12.45 3.52 7.55
N ARG A 57 -11.60 2.84 6.80
CA ARG A 57 -11.88 1.52 6.20
C ARG A 57 -10.65 0.64 6.17
N ARG A 58 -10.92 -0.65 6.22
CA ARG A 58 -9.93 -1.70 5.99
C ARG A 58 -10.33 -2.53 4.77
N PHE A 59 -9.37 -2.86 3.95
CA PHE A 59 -9.54 -3.63 2.73
C PHE A 59 -8.57 -4.80 2.70
N PHE A 60 -9.00 -5.91 2.08
CA PHE A 60 -8.13 -7.06 1.79
C PHE A 60 -8.00 -7.29 0.29
N THR A 61 -6.88 -7.90 -0.10
CA THR A 61 -6.78 -8.59 -1.38
C THR A 61 -7.68 -9.83 -1.37
N LYS A 62 -8.11 -10.31 -2.56
CA LYS A 62 -8.99 -11.49 -2.68
C LYS A 62 -8.44 -12.75 -1.99
N ASP A 63 -7.13 -12.92 -1.98
CA ASP A 63 -6.43 -14.04 -1.32
C ASP A 63 -6.09 -13.78 0.15
N HIS A 64 -6.48 -12.64 0.69
CA HIS A 64 -6.20 -12.17 2.06
C HIS A 64 -4.71 -12.12 2.44
N ARG A 65 -3.80 -12.12 1.46
CA ARG A 65 -2.36 -12.07 1.71
C ARG A 65 -1.85 -10.66 1.98
N ALA A 66 -2.61 -9.65 1.56
CA ALA A 66 -2.32 -8.25 1.87
C ALA A 66 -3.55 -7.53 2.39
N ASP A 67 -3.31 -6.49 3.19
CA ASP A 67 -4.36 -5.61 3.69
C ASP A 67 -3.94 -4.14 3.67
N LEU A 68 -4.91 -3.27 3.48
CA LEU A 68 -4.79 -1.82 3.51
C LEU A 68 -5.78 -1.26 4.52
N THR A 69 -5.29 -0.55 5.52
CA THR A 69 -6.12 0.23 6.45
C THR A 69 -5.90 1.71 6.21
N ILE A 70 -6.99 2.44 6.00
CA ILE A 70 -7.01 3.89 5.90
C ILE A 70 -7.81 4.39 7.09
N GLN A 71 -7.20 5.23 7.92
CA GLN A 71 -7.87 5.69 9.14
C GLN A 71 -7.45 7.09 9.56
N SER A 72 -8.39 7.80 10.17
CA SER A 72 -8.13 9.01 10.94
C SER A 72 -8.26 8.67 12.42
N VAL A 73 -7.18 8.84 13.16
CA VAL A 73 -7.10 8.57 14.61
C VAL A 73 -7.17 9.89 15.35
N PRO A 74 -8.09 10.07 16.33
CA PRO A 74 -8.12 11.27 17.14
C PRO A 74 -6.78 11.57 17.81
N ASN A 75 -6.36 12.83 17.75
CA ASN A 75 -5.09 13.32 18.33
C ASN A 75 -5.34 14.55 19.23
N HIS A 76 -6.30 14.43 20.15
CA HIS A 76 -6.72 15.53 21.05
C HIS A 76 -5.58 16.11 21.88
N GLY A 77 -4.57 15.31 22.23
CA GLY A 77 -3.36 15.74 22.92
C GLY A 77 -2.33 16.40 22.01
N ASN A 78 -2.64 16.59 20.73
CA ASN A 78 -1.78 17.21 19.73
C ASN A 78 -0.36 16.61 19.69
N ALA A 79 -0.26 15.30 19.92
CA ALA A 79 1.00 14.57 19.89
C ALA A 79 1.71 14.78 18.54
N SER A 80 3.02 14.95 18.59
CA SER A 80 3.86 14.99 17.40
C SER A 80 3.88 13.64 16.69
N PRO A 81 4.24 13.59 15.40
CA PRO A 81 4.42 12.31 14.71
C PRO A 81 5.40 11.37 15.42
N ALA A 82 6.44 11.89 16.06
CA ALA A 82 7.39 11.09 16.85
C ALA A 82 6.73 10.43 18.05
N GLU A 83 5.98 11.18 18.85
CA GLU A 83 5.26 10.68 20.03
C GLU A 83 4.17 9.68 19.65
N PHE A 84 3.46 9.98 18.56
CA PHE A 84 2.42 9.07 18.05
C PHE A 84 3.01 7.73 17.57
N LEU A 85 4.15 7.76 16.87
CA LEU A 85 4.87 6.56 16.45
C LEU A 85 5.35 5.75 17.65
N GLN A 86 5.86 6.39 18.69
CA GLN A 86 6.25 5.71 19.93
C GLN A 86 5.09 4.93 20.56
N LYS A 87 3.90 5.55 20.62
CA LYS A 87 2.69 4.92 21.18
C LYS A 87 2.20 3.74 20.34
N ARG A 88 2.42 3.79 19.01
CA ARG A 88 2.05 2.71 18.08
C ARG A 88 2.89 1.46 18.22
N ARG A 89 4.10 1.54 18.75
CA ARG A 89 5.02 0.42 18.94
C ARG A 89 5.18 -0.43 17.67
N PRO A 90 5.81 0.10 16.62
CA PRO A 90 6.00 -0.66 15.39
C PRO A 90 6.72 -1.98 15.68
N PRO A 91 6.46 -3.05 14.91
CA PRO A 91 7.16 -4.32 15.06
C PRO A 91 8.69 -4.12 15.01
N PRO A 92 9.48 -4.91 15.73
CA PRO A 92 10.94 -4.93 15.59
C PRO A 92 11.32 -5.35 14.16
N GLY A 93 12.56 -5.06 13.74
CA GLY A 93 13.01 -5.33 12.37
C GLY A 93 12.75 -4.18 11.43
N ILE A 94 12.88 -2.93 11.93
CA ILE A 94 12.70 -1.71 11.15
C ILE A 94 13.71 -1.70 9.99
N GLN A 95 13.17 -1.57 8.75
CA GLN A 95 13.93 -1.46 7.52
C GLN A 95 14.06 0.00 7.06
N TYR A 96 13.02 0.79 7.33
CA TYR A 96 12.99 2.21 6.97
C TYR A 96 12.24 3.01 8.04
N LYS A 97 12.74 4.19 8.36
CA LYS A 97 12.10 5.14 9.28
C LYS A 97 12.41 6.57 8.87
N ARG A 98 11.38 7.38 8.71
CA ARG A 98 11.48 8.82 8.54
C ARG A 98 10.44 9.51 9.43
N VAL A 99 10.88 10.49 10.22
CA VAL A 99 10.02 11.28 11.11
C VAL A 99 10.28 12.75 10.88
N THR A 100 9.22 13.52 10.73
CA THR A 100 9.22 14.97 10.55
C THR A 100 8.17 15.58 11.48
N PRO A 101 8.12 16.92 11.65
CA PRO A 101 7.04 17.56 12.41
C PRO A 101 5.65 17.35 11.81
N ARG A 102 5.54 16.98 10.53
CA ARG A 102 4.27 16.82 9.81
C ARG A 102 3.84 15.38 9.60
N PHE A 103 4.77 14.44 9.53
CA PHE A 103 4.46 13.04 9.29
C PHE A 103 5.55 12.10 9.79
N PHE A 104 5.21 10.84 9.90
CA PHE A 104 6.20 9.76 9.92
C PHE A 104 5.89 8.70 8.88
N VAL A 105 6.94 8.00 8.47
CA VAL A 105 6.88 6.75 7.71
C VAL A 105 7.75 5.74 8.42
N VAL A 106 7.27 4.52 8.57
CA VAL A 106 8.05 3.40 9.09
C VAL A 106 7.69 2.13 8.33
N SER A 107 8.70 1.34 8.02
CA SER A 107 8.53 0.00 7.47
C SER A 107 9.34 -0.99 8.29
N SER A 108 8.76 -2.13 8.60
CA SER A 108 9.41 -3.23 9.31
C SER A 108 9.00 -4.58 8.73
N ILE A 109 9.83 -5.60 8.94
CA ILE A 109 9.53 -6.97 8.54
C ILE A 109 9.40 -7.83 9.79
N ARG A 110 8.29 -8.56 9.88
CA ARG A 110 8.03 -9.53 10.93
C ARG A 110 7.32 -10.74 10.37
N ASN A 111 7.82 -11.93 10.71
CA ASN A 111 7.22 -13.21 10.30
C ASN A 111 6.94 -13.30 8.78
N GLY A 112 7.90 -12.84 7.95
CA GLY A 112 7.78 -12.87 6.49
C GLY A 112 6.78 -11.88 5.89
N ARG A 113 6.30 -10.93 6.69
CA ARG A 113 5.40 -9.84 6.24
C ARG A 113 6.05 -8.49 6.44
N THR A 114 5.93 -7.64 5.44
CA THR A 114 6.21 -6.21 5.54
C THR A 114 5.03 -5.52 6.21
N TRP A 115 5.32 -4.73 7.21
CA TRP A 115 4.40 -3.84 7.89
C TRP A 115 4.81 -2.40 7.58
N TYR A 116 4.01 -1.71 6.77
CA TYR A 116 4.25 -0.33 6.34
C TYR A 116 3.22 0.59 6.98
N ASN A 117 3.67 1.70 7.54
CA ASN A 117 2.78 2.70 8.13
C ASN A 117 3.27 4.11 7.79
N ARG A 118 2.37 4.95 7.28
CA ARG A 118 2.54 6.39 7.17
C ARG A 118 1.40 7.09 7.88
N CYS A 119 1.73 8.08 8.72
CA CYS A 119 0.74 8.95 9.34
C CYS A 119 1.11 10.41 9.13
N ASN A 120 0.18 11.21 8.63
CA ASN A 120 0.27 12.65 8.51
C ASN A 120 -0.46 13.31 9.67
N ARG A 121 0.16 14.33 10.28
CA ARG A 121 -0.47 15.15 11.31
C ARG A 121 -1.46 16.14 10.68
N ALA A 122 -2.67 16.18 11.21
CA ALA A 122 -3.74 17.07 10.82
C ALA A 122 -4.33 17.77 12.05
N ASP A 123 -5.29 18.66 11.86
CA ASP A 123 -5.96 19.31 12.98
C ASP A 123 -6.86 18.33 13.74
N GLY A 124 -6.50 18.05 14.99
CA GLY A 124 -7.20 17.11 15.87
C GLY A 124 -7.07 15.62 15.49
N TYR A 125 -6.31 15.27 14.44
CA TYR A 125 -6.19 13.90 13.95
C TYR A 125 -4.75 13.54 13.52
N MET A 126 -4.51 12.23 13.45
CA MET A 126 -3.45 11.63 12.65
C MET A 126 -4.10 10.81 11.54
N HIS A 127 -3.91 11.22 10.29
CA HIS A 127 -4.38 10.46 9.13
C HIS A 127 -3.34 9.42 8.74
N CYS A 128 -3.73 8.17 8.71
CA CYS A 128 -2.81 7.04 8.55
C CYS A 128 -3.21 6.11 7.41
N VAL A 129 -2.22 5.58 6.72
CA VAL A 129 -2.31 4.38 5.90
C VAL A 129 -1.40 3.31 6.49
N LEU A 130 -1.93 2.10 6.65
CA LEU A 130 -1.20 0.91 7.06
C LEU A 130 -1.36 -0.12 5.95
N ILE A 131 -0.26 -0.69 5.51
CA ILE A 131 -0.24 -1.67 4.42
C ILE A 131 0.59 -2.86 4.87
N ASN A 132 0.00 -4.06 4.87
CA ASN A 132 0.69 -5.29 5.20
C ASN A 132 0.65 -6.22 4.00
N TYR A 133 1.78 -6.79 3.64
CA TYR A 133 1.91 -7.67 2.48
C TYR A 133 3.08 -8.65 2.67
N PRO A 134 3.17 -9.74 1.86
CA PRO A 134 4.29 -10.68 1.95
C PRO A 134 5.62 -10.01 1.62
N ALA A 135 6.62 -10.10 2.50
CA ALA A 135 7.93 -9.48 2.30
C ALA A 135 8.67 -10.02 1.07
N ALA A 136 8.41 -11.27 0.69
CA ALA A 136 8.97 -11.85 -0.53
C ALA A 136 8.49 -11.16 -1.83
N GLU A 137 7.43 -10.35 -1.75
CA GLU A 137 6.83 -9.63 -2.86
C GLU A 137 7.15 -8.12 -2.86
N ASP A 138 8.10 -7.66 -2.05
CA ASP A 138 8.42 -6.24 -1.88
C ASP A 138 8.56 -5.49 -3.21
N ARG A 139 9.24 -6.08 -4.21
CA ARG A 139 9.42 -5.45 -5.53
C ARG A 139 8.11 -5.21 -6.28
N GLN A 140 7.13 -6.09 -6.09
CA GLN A 140 5.81 -5.97 -6.73
C GLN A 140 4.96 -4.90 -6.02
N TRP A 141 5.15 -4.76 -4.71
CA TRP A 141 4.41 -3.82 -3.87
C TRP A 141 4.99 -2.40 -3.86
N ASP A 142 6.26 -2.21 -4.17
CA ASP A 142 6.97 -0.93 -4.02
C ASP A 142 6.24 0.26 -4.69
N ALA A 143 5.89 0.14 -5.96
CA ALA A 143 5.18 1.19 -6.68
C ALA A 143 3.75 1.43 -6.13
N ILE A 144 3.06 0.37 -5.71
CA ILE A 144 1.70 0.41 -5.15
C ILE A 144 1.72 1.13 -3.81
N VAL A 145 2.60 0.70 -2.90
CA VAL A 145 2.77 1.29 -1.56
C VAL A 145 3.18 2.75 -1.66
N THR A 146 4.12 3.07 -2.54
CA THR A 146 4.58 4.44 -2.78
C THR A 146 3.42 5.33 -3.22
N ARG A 147 2.61 4.91 -4.19
CA ARG A 147 1.48 5.71 -4.66
C ARG A 147 0.41 5.90 -3.58
N ILE A 148 0.00 4.82 -2.89
CA ILE A 148 -0.96 4.93 -1.77
C ILE A 148 -0.43 5.92 -0.73
N SER A 149 0.82 5.74 -0.32
CA SER A 149 1.46 6.55 0.71
C SER A 149 1.54 8.04 0.36
N LEU A 150 1.97 8.36 -0.87
CA LEU A 150 2.11 9.74 -1.33
C LEU A 150 0.77 10.42 -1.61
N SER A 151 -0.29 9.67 -1.87
CA SER A 151 -1.64 10.18 -2.09
C SER A 151 -2.38 10.57 -0.80
N LEU A 152 -1.84 10.20 0.38
CA LEU A 152 -2.45 10.55 1.66
C LEU A 152 -2.46 12.05 1.85
N ALA A 153 -3.64 12.64 1.79
CA ALA A 153 -3.92 14.08 1.91
C ALA A 153 -5.14 14.33 2.79
N GLU A 154 -5.34 15.59 3.12
CA GLU A 154 -6.50 16.15 3.80
C GLU A 154 -7.40 16.87 2.79
#